data_82789acc926a37f1e2d855593d911927
#
_entry.id   82789acc926a37f1e2d855593d911927
#
_cell.length_a   1.000
_cell.length_b   1.000
_cell.length_c   1.000
_cell.angle_alpha   90.00
_cell.angle_beta   90.00
_cell.angle_gamma   90.00
#
_symmetry.space_group_name_H-M   'P 1'
#
loop_
_entity.id
_entity.type
_entity.pdbx_description
1 polymer ?
#
loop_
_entity_poly.entity_id
_entity_poly.type
_entity_poly.pdbx_seq_one_letter_code
_entity_poly.pdbx_strand_id
1 'polypeptide(L)'
;AHAEELDLLGRTHTAKQAEMAVIAAHRAGIANVSMDLMVGIQKQTEQSLKESIAFCHNAGASHISAYLLKVEPNTPYGQQQNTLILPDDDQMGDFYLCMVEELEQRGYHQYEISNFAQKDANGMLQISKHNTKYWQGKEYLGIGPSAHSFLNGERFYYDRNLHSFLKGNPPMMDGQGGDKEEFIMLALRLTDGLTDEIWYKKFQEPLPQSYIKRAQLYEAAGLVRMKKNGFALTPKGFVVSNQLILSIIDA
;
A
#
# COMPACT_ATOMS: atom_id res chain seq x y z
N ALA A 1 12.29 -14.20 -4.38
CA ALA A 1 13.11 -15.09 -5.22
C ALA A 1 13.87 -16.15 -4.42
N HIS A 2 14.15 -15.88 -3.13
CA HIS A 2 15.04 -16.69 -2.28
C HIS A 2 14.26 -17.70 -1.46
N ALA A 3 14.66 -19.00 -1.53
CA ALA A 3 14.00 -20.07 -0.79
C ALA A 3 14.05 -19.84 0.73
N GLU A 4 15.19 -19.38 1.26
CA GLU A 4 15.34 -19.09 2.69
C GLU A 4 14.38 -17.98 3.16
N GLU A 5 14.19 -16.92 2.37
CA GLU A 5 13.25 -15.84 2.68
C GLU A 5 11.78 -16.32 2.65
N LEU A 6 11.43 -17.18 1.69
CA LEU A 6 10.10 -17.81 1.63
C LEU A 6 9.84 -18.70 2.85
N ASP A 7 10.83 -19.51 3.24
CA ASP A 7 10.73 -20.40 4.40
C ASP A 7 10.57 -19.60 5.70
N LEU A 8 11.35 -18.52 5.88
CA LEU A 8 11.23 -17.61 7.03
C LEU A 8 9.84 -16.96 7.12
N LEU A 9 9.23 -16.65 6.00
CA LEU A 9 7.85 -16.13 5.93
C LEU A 9 6.78 -17.23 6.07
N GLY A 10 7.16 -18.49 6.18
CA GLY A 10 6.24 -19.63 6.21
C GLY A 10 5.46 -19.83 4.90
N ARG A 11 6.05 -19.44 3.76
CA ARG A 11 5.43 -19.63 2.45
C ARG A 11 5.66 -21.06 1.96
N THR A 12 4.59 -21.68 1.46
CA THR A 12 4.60 -23.07 1.00
C THR A 12 4.95 -23.24 -0.47
N HIS A 13 5.01 -22.14 -1.22
CA HIS A 13 5.37 -22.14 -2.64
C HIS A 13 6.86 -21.82 -2.84
N THR A 14 7.38 -22.21 -3.99
CA THR A 14 8.73 -21.87 -4.44
C THR A 14 8.71 -20.70 -5.42
N ALA A 15 9.86 -20.04 -5.62
CA ALA A 15 10.04 -19.01 -6.65
C ALA A 15 9.62 -19.53 -8.04
N LYS A 16 9.96 -20.79 -8.38
CA LYS A 16 9.57 -21.40 -9.65
C LYS A 16 8.06 -21.53 -9.81
N GLN A 17 7.34 -21.87 -8.74
CA GLN A 17 5.87 -21.93 -8.78
C GLN A 17 5.25 -20.55 -8.96
N ALA A 18 5.80 -19.51 -8.33
CA ALA A 18 5.35 -18.12 -8.51
C ALA A 18 5.55 -17.67 -9.97
N GLU A 19 6.73 -17.90 -10.55
CA GLU A 19 7.01 -17.61 -11.96
C GLU A 19 6.04 -18.32 -12.90
N MET A 20 5.84 -19.63 -12.68
CA MET A 20 4.93 -20.43 -13.49
C MET A 20 3.48 -19.96 -13.41
N ALA A 21 3.04 -19.47 -12.25
CA ALA A 21 1.71 -18.89 -12.08
C ALA A 21 1.51 -17.63 -12.94
N VAL A 22 2.50 -16.72 -12.98
CA VAL A 22 2.48 -15.53 -13.85
C VAL A 22 2.43 -15.93 -15.34
N ILE A 23 3.28 -16.87 -15.75
CA ILE A 23 3.30 -17.40 -17.12
C ILE A 23 1.95 -18.02 -17.49
N ALA A 24 1.35 -18.80 -16.59
CA ALA A 24 0.05 -19.42 -16.82
C ALA A 24 -1.08 -18.37 -16.94
N ALA A 25 -1.05 -17.31 -16.12
CA ALA A 25 -1.99 -16.20 -16.22
C ALA A 25 -1.90 -15.50 -17.59
N HIS A 26 -0.69 -15.20 -18.06
CA HIS A 26 -0.48 -14.60 -19.39
C HIS A 26 -0.97 -15.51 -20.52
N ARG A 27 -0.68 -16.82 -20.45
CA ARG A 27 -1.20 -17.80 -21.43
C ARG A 27 -2.72 -17.89 -21.43
N ALA A 28 -3.36 -17.63 -20.30
CA ALA A 28 -4.83 -17.56 -20.19
C ALA A 28 -5.41 -16.21 -20.66
N GLY A 29 -4.58 -15.27 -21.16
CA GLY A 29 -5.01 -13.96 -21.64
C GLY A 29 -5.12 -12.89 -20.56
N ILE A 30 -4.65 -13.15 -19.34
CA ILE A 30 -4.62 -12.15 -18.26
C ILE A 30 -3.35 -11.30 -18.41
N ALA A 31 -3.50 -10.09 -18.94
CA ALA A 31 -2.36 -9.21 -19.23
C ALA A 31 -1.83 -8.47 -17.98
N ASN A 32 -2.71 -8.08 -17.05
CA ASN A 32 -2.32 -7.36 -15.84
C ASN A 32 -2.21 -8.34 -14.67
N VAL A 33 -0.98 -8.68 -14.30
CA VAL A 33 -0.65 -9.63 -13.23
C VAL A 33 0.17 -8.92 -12.17
N SER A 34 -0.25 -9.05 -10.91
CA SER A 34 0.47 -8.52 -9.74
C SER A 34 1.26 -9.61 -9.03
N MET A 35 2.46 -9.26 -8.59
CA MET A 35 3.24 -10.05 -7.63
C MET A 35 3.44 -9.26 -6.35
N ASP A 36 3.39 -9.95 -5.22
CA ASP A 36 3.57 -9.35 -3.90
C ASP A 36 4.97 -9.62 -3.37
N LEU A 37 5.63 -8.59 -2.82
CA LEU A 37 6.92 -8.66 -2.16
C LEU A 37 6.79 -8.22 -0.70
N MET A 38 7.44 -8.95 0.21
CA MET A 38 7.65 -8.51 1.59
C MET A 38 9.05 -7.90 1.72
N VAL A 39 9.10 -6.72 2.33
CA VAL A 39 10.33 -5.93 2.49
C VAL A 39 10.64 -5.77 3.98
N GLY A 40 11.92 -5.89 4.34
CA GLY A 40 12.37 -5.80 5.73
C GLY A 40 12.14 -7.08 6.54
N ILE A 41 12.17 -8.23 5.90
CA ILE A 41 12.10 -9.53 6.58
C ILE A 41 13.46 -9.92 7.17
N GLN A 42 13.45 -10.83 8.13
CA GLN A 42 14.68 -11.35 8.72
C GLN A 42 15.65 -11.89 7.66
N LYS A 43 16.93 -11.55 7.79
CA LYS A 43 18.04 -11.90 6.89
C LYS A 43 17.96 -11.29 5.47
N GLN A 44 16.93 -10.52 5.13
CA GLN A 44 16.91 -9.82 3.86
C GLN A 44 18.04 -8.81 3.78
N THR A 45 18.63 -8.69 2.61
CA THR A 45 19.64 -7.69 2.29
C THR A 45 19.13 -6.82 1.13
N GLU A 46 19.71 -5.64 0.93
CA GLU A 46 19.40 -4.85 -0.26
C GLU A 46 19.62 -5.64 -1.55
N GLN A 47 20.66 -6.47 -1.59
CA GLN A 47 20.96 -7.29 -2.76
C GLN A 47 19.86 -8.34 -3.00
N SER A 48 19.42 -9.06 -1.97
CA SER A 48 18.34 -10.06 -2.12
C SER A 48 17.00 -9.42 -2.46
N LEU A 49 16.74 -8.21 -1.96
CA LEU A 49 15.57 -7.42 -2.35
C LEU A 49 15.62 -7.04 -3.85
N LYS A 50 16.75 -6.51 -4.34
CA LYS A 50 16.95 -6.19 -5.76
C LYS A 50 16.80 -7.43 -6.66
N GLU A 51 17.30 -8.57 -6.23
CA GLU A 51 17.13 -9.84 -6.92
C GLU A 51 15.67 -10.30 -6.96
N SER A 52 14.93 -10.11 -5.88
CA SER A 52 13.50 -10.42 -5.82
C SER A 52 12.66 -9.47 -6.70
N ILE A 53 13.01 -8.20 -6.78
CA ILE A 53 12.39 -7.24 -7.70
C ILE A 53 12.70 -7.63 -9.16
N ALA A 54 13.96 -7.95 -9.46
CA ALA A 54 14.37 -8.43 -10.78
C ALA A 54 13.63 -9.71 -11.18
N PHE A 55 13.45 -10.63 -10.25
CA PHE A 55 12.68 -11.85 -10.46
C PHE A 55 11.23 -11.55 -10.85
N CYS A 56 10.54 -10.68 -10.13
CA CYS A 56 9.16 -10.28 -10.46
C CYS A 56 9.06 -9.64 -11.84
N HIS A 57 10.00 -8.76 -12.17
CA HIS A 57 10.08 -8.12 -13.49
C HIS A 57 10.29 -9.15 -14.61
N ASN A 58 11.26 -10.05 -14.44
CA ASN A 58 11.60 -11.08 -15.44
C ASN A 58 10.48 -12.13 -15.60
N ALA A 59 9.69 -12.40 -14.58
CA ALA A 59 8.51 -13.24 -14.66
C ALA A 59 7.37 -12.59 -15.47
N GLY A 60 7.44 -11.28 -15.76
CA GLY A 60 6.45 -10.54 -16.54
C GLY A 60 5.34 -9.90 -15.70
N ALA A 61 5.55 -9.68 -14.40
CA ALA A 61 4.58 -8.95 -13.60
C ALA A 61 4.47 -7.50 -14.09
N SER A 62 3.27 -7.04 -14.42
CA SER A 62 2.99 -5.65 -14.81
C SER A 62 2.73 -4.74 -13.60
N HIS A 63 2.54 -5.34 -12.43
CA HIS A 63 2.26 -4.69 -11.18
C HIS A 63 3.00 -5.39 -10.03
N ILE A 64 3.51 -4.61 -9.08
CA ILE A 64 4.16 -5.14 -7.88
C ILE A 64 3.57 -4.43 -6.66
N SER A 65 3.09 -5.23 -5.70
CA SER A 65 2.73 -4.77 -4.37
C SER A 65 3.90 -5.09 -3.43
N ALA A 66 4.56 -4.08 -2.90
CA ALA A 66 5.73 -4.25 -2.05
C ALA A 66 5.45 -3.66 -0.67
N TYR A 67 5.29 -4.53 0.31
CA TYR A 67 4.86 -4.18 1.66
C TYR A 67 6.03 -4.25 2.63
N LEU A 68 6.26 -3.17 3.38
CA LEU A 68 7.12 -3.23 4.55
C LEU A 68 6.52 -4.21 5.57
N LEU A 69 7.35 -5.08 6.11
CA LEU A 69 6.92 -6.07 7.10
C LEU A 69 6.36 -5.37 8.34
N LYS A 70 5.13 -5.68 8.67
CA LYS A 70 4.54 -5.41 9.98
C LYS A 70 4.27 -6.73 10.68
N VAL A 71 4.87 -6.92 11.84
CA VAL A 71 4.70 -8.15 12.63
C VAL A 71 3.38 -8.08 13.38
N GLU A 72 2.43 -8.94 12.99
CA GLU A 72 1.12 -9.02 13.64
C GLU A 72 1.14 -10.08 14.74
N PRO A 73 0.78 -9.76 16.00
CA PRO A 73 0.97 -10.63 17.17
C PRO A 73 0.30 -12.01 17.07
N ASN A 74 -0.84 -12.09 16.37
CA ASN A 74 -1.64 -13.31 16.25
C ASN A 74 -1.27 -14.18 15.05
N THR A 75 -0.11 -13.97 14.44
CA THR A 75 0.41 -14.80 13.35
C THR A 75 1.50 -15.73 13.85
N PRO A 76 1.78 -16.86 13.15
CA PRO A 76 2.94 -17.71 13.49
C PRO A 76 4.26 -16.95 13.52
N TYR A 77 4.43 -15.97 12.64
CA TYR A 77 5.58 -15.08 12.60
C TYR A 77 5.62 -14.15 13.84
N GLY A 78 4.47 -13.58 14.22
CA GLY A 78 4.36 -12.74 15.41
C GLY A 78 4.59 -13.46 16.73
N GLN A 79 4.25 -14.75 16.82
CA GLN A 79 4.54 -15.56 18.01
C GLN A 79 6.05 -15.76 18.24
N GLN A 80 6.88 -15.58 17.22
CA GLN A 80 8.33 -15.65 17.28
C GLN A 80 8.99 -14.27 17.41
N GLN A 81 8.23 -13.19 17.59
CA GLN A 81 8.73 -11.81 17.57
C GLN A 81 9.99 -11.58 18.43
N ASN A 82 10.05 -12.19 19.61
CA ASN A 82 11.20 -12.06 20.53
C ASN A 82 12.50 -12.75 20.06
N THR A 83 12.42 -13.58 19.02
CA THR A 83 13.56 -14.30 18.45
C THR A 83 13.93 -13.81 17.06
N LEU A 84 13.07 -12.94 16.46
CA LEU A 84 13.32 -12.37 15.14
C LEU A 84 14.39 -11.26 15.24
N ILE A 85 15.38 -11.32 14.37
CA ILE A 85 16.33 -10.23 14.14
C ILE A 85 15.84 -9.47 12.91
N LEU A 86 15.09 -8.41 13.15
CA LEU A 86 14.50 -7.57 12.09
C LEU A 86 15.31 -6.29 11.92
N PRO A 87 15.25 -5.67 10.74
CA PRO A 87 15.78 -4.31 10.54
C PRO A 87 15.15 -3.34 11.53
N ASP A 88 15.93 -2.37 11.99
CA ASP A 88 15.41 -1.23 12.74
C ASP A 88 14.67 -0.24 11.82
N ASP A 89 14.10 0.83 12.38
CA ASP A 89 13.29 1.80 11.63
C ASP A 89 14.11 2.53 10.54
N ASP A 90 15.38 2.85 10.80
CA ASP A 90 16.25 3.48 9.82
C ASP A 90 16.58 2.53 8.66
N GLN A 91 16.93 1.29 8.98
CA GLN A 91 17.14 0.23 7.98
C GLN A 91 15.88 -0.08 7.16
N MET A 92 14.70 -0.05 7.81
CA MET A 92 13.43 -0.20 7.09
C MET A 92 13.19 0.97 6.12
N GLY A 93 13.56 2.18 6.50
CA GLY A 93 13.55 3.35 5.63
C GLY A 93 14.48 3.18 4.43
N ASP A 94 15.70 2.71 4.65
CA ASP A 94 16.68 2.44 3.59
C ASP A 94 16.19 1.35 2.63
N PHE A 95 15.64 0.25 3.15
CA PHE A 95 14.99 -0.78 2.32
C PHE A 95 13.85 -0.22 1.46
N TYR A 96 13.02 0.64 2.03
CA TYR A 96 11.93 1.26 1.30
C TYR A 96 12.44 2.15 0.15
N LEU A 97 13.43 2.98 0.40
CA LEU A 97 14.00 3.85 -0.63
C LEU A 97 14.74 3.07 -1.71
N CYS A 98 15.51 2.05 -1.32
CA CYS A 98 16.15 1.12 -2.25
C CYS A 98 15.12 0.41 -3.15
N MET A 99 14.01 -0.06 -2.57
CA MET A 99 12.90 -0.68 -3.31
C MET A 99 12.28 0.27 -4.33
N VAL A 100 11.97 1.50 -3.94
CA VAL A 100 11.39 2.51 -4.84
C VAL A 100 12.33 2.77 -6.02
N GLU A 101 13.61 3.02 -5.74
CA GLU A 101 14.61 3.27 -6.78
C GLU A 101 14.75 2.10 -7.75
N GLU A 102 14.87 0.87 -7.23
CA GLU A 102 15.05 -0.33 -8.06
C GLU A 102 13.82 -0.62 -8.93
N LEU A 103 12.61 -0.39 -8.42
CA LEU A 103 11.37 -0.53 -9.18
C LEU A 103 11.25 0.54 -10.28
N GLU A 104 11.60 1.80 -9.98
CA GLU A 104 11.60 2.87 -10.97
C GLU A 104 12.61 2.62 -12.10
N GLN A 105 13.80 2.14 -11.80
CA GLN A 105 14.82 1.77 -12.79
C GLN A 105 14.34 0.66 -13.74
N ARG A 106 13.37 -0.19 -13.30
CA ARG A 106 12.77 -1.25 -14.12
C ARG A 106 11.47 -0.82 -14.81
N GLY A 107 11.14 0.48 -14.77
CA GLY A 107 9.97 1.04 -15.45
C GLY A 107 8.65 0.85 -14.71
N TYR A 108 8.68 0.51 -13.42
CA TYR A 108 7.51 0.59 -12.57
C TYR A 108 7.37 2.01 -12.01
N HIS A 109 6.17 2.54 -12.04
CA HIS A 109 5.85 3.84 -11.46
C HIS A 109 5.11 3.64 -10.14
N GLN A 110 5.64 4.21 -9.09
CA GLN A 110 4.92 4.27 -7.82
C GLN A 110 3.65 5.10 -8.00
N TYR A 111 2.48 4.59 -7.60
CA TYR A 111 1.22 5.35 -7.63
C TYR A 111 0.57 5.49 -6.25
N GLU A 112 1.00 4.67 -5.29
CA GLU A 112 0.67 4.82 -3.87
C GLU A 112 1.80 4.22 -3.01
N ILE A 113 1.68 4.29 -1.70
CA ILE A 113 2.75 3.98 -0.75
C ILE A 113 3.41 2.61 -0.94
N SER A 114 2.64 1.57 -1.36
CA SER A 114 3.12 0.18 -1.44
C SER A 114 2.98 -0.43 -2.83
N ASN A 115 2.36 0.27 -3.79
CA ASN A 115 2.05 -0.33 -5.09
C ASN A 115 2.69 0.41 -6.26
N PHE A 116 3.20 -0.40 -7.19
CA PHE A 116 3.97 0.03 -8.35
C PHE A 116 3.43 -0.65 -9.60
N ALA A 117 3.31 0.08 -10.69
CA ALA A 117 2.75 -0.44 -11.93
C ALA A 117 3.54 0.01 -13.15
N GLN A 118 3.60 -0.83 -14.17
CA GLN A 118 4.08 -0.47 -15.49
C GLN A 118 2.96 0.16 -16.33
N LYS A 119 3.35 0.87 -17.38
CA LYS A 119 2.41 1.35 -18.39
C LYS A 119 2.20 0.25 -19.45
N ASP A 120 0.96 0.14 -19.91
CA ASP A 120 0.65 -0.71 -21.08
C ASP A 120 1.11 -0.07 -22.40
N ALA A 121 0.86 -0.77 -23.51
CA ALA A 121 1.20 -0.30 -24.85
C ALA A 121 0.53 1.04 -25.24
N ASN A 122 -0.55 1.43 -24.57
CA ASN A 122 -1.25 2.70 -24.77
C ASN A 122 -0.76 3.79 -23.81
N GLY A 123 0.27 3.52 -23.00
CA GLY A 123 0.78 4.43 -21.99
C GLY A 123 -0.06 4.52 -20.71
N MET A 124 -1.05 3.65 -20.54
CA MET A 124 -1.93 3.62 -19.36
C MET A 124 -1.29 2.81 -18.23
N LEU A 125 -1.20 3.42 -17.05
CA LEU A 125 -0.65 2.78 -15.86
C LEU A 125 -1.56 1.63 -15.39
N GLN A 126 -0.99 0.44 -15.20
CA GLN A 126 -1.72 -0.79 -14.85
C GLN A 126 -1.96 -0.91 -13.33
N ILE A 127 -2.63 0.11 -12.76
CA ILE A 127 -2.88 0.19 -11.32
C ILE A 127 -3.93 -0.81 -10.83
N SER A 128 -3.86 -1.20 -9.55
CA SER A 128 -4.93 -1.92 -8.87
C SER A 128 -6.13 -0.98 -8.64
N LYS A 129 -7.13 -1.06 -9.52
CA LYS A 129 -8.35 -0.27 -9.42
C LYS A 129 -9.12 -0.56 -8.12
N HIS A 130 -9.02 -1.79 -7.62
CA HIS A 130 -9.65 -2.19 -6.37
C HIS A 130 -9.01 -1.48 -5.17
N ASN A 131 -7.69 -1.53 -5.03
CA ASN A 131 -6.98 -0.89 -3.92
C ASN A 131 -7.12 0.65 -3.98
N THR A 132 -7.03 1.22 -5.18
CA THR A 132 -7.14 2.67 -5.37
C THR A 132 -8.48 3.25 -4.89
N LYS A 133 -9.58 2.47 -4.94
CA LYS A 133 -10.88 2.92 -4.41
C LYS A 133 -10.81 3.26 -2.92
N TYR A 134 -10.10 2.46 -2.14
CA TYR A 134 -9.95 2.71 -0.69
C TYR A 134 -9.22 4.02 -0.44
N TRP A 135 -8.10 4.24 -1.12
CA TRP A 135 -7.33 5.48 -1.00
C TRP A 135 -8.10 6.73 -1.49
N GLN A 136 -9.06 6.55 -2.39
CA GLN A 136 -9.95 7.61 -2.86
C GLN A 136 -11.17 7.84 -1.95
N GLY A 137 -11.28 7.14 -0.84
CA GLY A 137 -12.42 7.23 0.09
C GLY A 137 -13.76 6.86 -0.56
N LYS A 138 -13.76 5.94 -1.54
CA LYS A 138 -14.98 5.46 -2.20
C LYS A 138 -15.66 4.42 -1.34
N GLU A 139 -16.97 4.37 -1.46
CA GLU A 139 -17.79 3.34 -0.82
C GLU A 139 -17.49 1.94 -1.38
N TYR A 140 -17.59 0.95 -0.51
CA TYR A 140 -17.41 -0.46 -0.85
C TYR A 140 -18.22 -1.36 0.07
N LEU A 141 -18.63 -2.52 -0.45
CA LEU A 141 -19.29 -3.58 0.28
C LEU A 141 -18.35 -4.79 0.40
N GLY A 142 -18.03 -5.16 1.64
CA GLY A 142 -17.32 -6.39 1.95
C GLY A 142 -18.29 -7.58 2.06
N ILE A 143 -17.90 -8.73 1.54
CA ILE A 143 -18.71 -9.95 1.56
C ILE A 143 -17.94 -11.07 2.25
N GLY A 144 -18.51 -11.63 3.29
CA GLY A 144 -17.95 -12.76 4.03
C GLY A 144 -17.50 -12.44 5.46
N PRO A 145 -17.06 -13.45 6.22
CA PRO A 145 -16.53 -13.26 7.57
C PRO A 145 -15.32 -12.33 7.57
N SER A 146 -15.20 -11.49 8.57
CA SER A 146 -14.19 -10.42 8.70
C SER A 146 -14.23 -9.35 7.62
N ALA A 147 -15.17 -9.38 6.68
CA ALA A 147 -15.22 -8.39 5.63
C ALA A 147 -15.75 -7.06 6.16
N HIS A 148 -14.96 -5.98 5.96
CA HIS A 148 -15.33 -4.62 6.27
C HIS A 148 -16.05 -3.96 5.10
N SER A 149 -16.94 -3.01 5.41
CA SER A 149 -17.71 -2.22 4.45
C SER A 149 -17.67 -0.74 4.83
N PHE A 150 -17.80 0.11 3.83
CA PHE A 150 -18.04 1.54 3.99
C PHE A 150 -19.14 1.96 3.02
N LEU A 151 -20.34 2.24 3.53
CA LEU A 151 -21.52 2.59 2.74
C LEU A 151 -22.33 3.69 3.46
N ASN A 152 -22.82 4.67 2.71
CA ASN A 152 -23.66 5.76 3.22
C ASN A 152 -23.02 6.50 4.43
N GLY A 153 -21.69 6.63 4.43
CA GLY A 153 -20.95 7.25 5.53
C GLY A 153 -20.75 6.37 6.76
N GLU A 154 -21.21 5.13 6.75
CA GLU A 154 -21.10 4.20 7.87
C GLU A 154 -20.09 3.08 7.57
N ARG A 155 -19.31 2.73 8.61
CA ARG A 155 -18.42 1.56 8.59
C ARG A 155 -19.04 0.43 9.38
N PHE A 156 -18.99 -0.77 8.81
CA PHE A 156 -19.44 -1.99 9.47
C PHE A 156 -18.64 -3.18 8.96
N TYR A 157 -18.65 -4.27 9.72
CA TYR A 157 -17.98 -5.52 9.34
C TYR A 157 -18.75 -6.73 9.84
N TYR A 158 -18.52 -7.88 9.21
CA TYR A 158 -19.03 -9.15 9.70
C TYR A 158 -18.04 -9.80 10.67
N ASP A 159 -18.59 -10.46 11.70
CA ASP A 159 -17.81 -11.25 12.65
C ASP A 159 -16.88 -12.23 11.91
N ARG A 160 -15.69 -12.44 12.46
CA ARG A 160 -14.70 -13.40 11.95
C ARG A 160 -15.21 -14.84 11.98
N ASN A 161 -16.18 -15.16 12.84
CA ASN A 161 -16.71 -16.50 13.01
C ASN A 161 -17.59 -16.89 11.81
N LEU A 162 -17.13 -17.88 11.02
CA LEU A 162 -17.85 -18.40 9.86
C LEU A 162 -19.27 -18.88 10.21
N HIS A 163 -19.44 -19.55 11.35
CA HIS A 163 -20.74 -20.05 11.78
C HIS A 163 -21.73 -18.92 12.10
N SER A 164 -21.25 -17.85 12.73
CA SER A 164 -22.01 -16.63 12.99
C SER A 164 -22.50 -16.00 11.66
N PHE A 165 -21.60 -15.89 10.69
CA PHE A 165 -21.92 -15.37 9.37
C PHE A 165 -22.95 -16.24 8.63
N LEU A 166 -22.78 -17.57 8.63
CA LEU A 166 -23.70 -18.51 7.98
C LEU A 166 -25.09 -18.55 8.63
N LYS A 167 -25.20 -18.20 9.91
CA LYS A 167 -26.50 -18.02 10.60
C LYS A 167 -27.22 -16.72 10.23
N GLY A 168 -26.59 -15.85 9.43
CA GLY A 168 -27.17 -14.57 9.05
C GLY A 168 -27.15 -13.53 10.18
N ASN A 169 -26.21 -13.63 11.13
CA ASN A 169 -26.06 -12.60 12.15
C ASN A 169 -25.78 -11.24 11.48
N PRO A 170 -26.36 -10.15 12.01
CA PRO A 170 -26.16 -8.81 11.42
C PRO A 170 -24.69 -8.39 11.52
N PRO A 171 -24.25 -7.47 10.65
CA PRO A 171 -22.94 -6.88 10.76
C PRO A 171 -22.79 -6.05 12.03
N MET A 172 -21.57 -5.89 12.49
CA MET A 172 -21.19 -5.05 13.62
C MET A 172 -20.83 -3.66 13.12
N MET A 173 -21.39 -2.62 13.74
CA MET A 173 -21.07 -1.23 13.39
C MET A 173 -19.67 -0.87 13.88
N ASP A 174 -18.92 -0.15 13.03
CA ASP A 174 -17.53 0.28 13.26
C ASP A 174 -17.39 1.81 13.23
N GLY A 175 -18.50 2.53 13.30
CA GLY A 175 -18.60 3.97 13.39
C GLY A 175 -18.89 4.68 12.06
N GLN A 176 -18.71 6.00 12.09
CA GLN A 176 -18.84 6.85 10.90
C GLN A 176 -17.48 6.97 10.20
N GLY A 177 -17.52 7.19 8.89
CA GLY A 177 -16.32 7.39 8.09
C GLY A 177 -16.53 8.47 7.03
N GLY A 178 -15.47 8.80 6.30
CA GLY A 178 -15.50 9.76 5.22
C GLY A 178 -15.40 11.22 5.65
N ASP A 179 -14.96 11.49 6.87
CA ASP A 179 -14.66 12.83 7.36
C ASP A 179 -13.40 13.42 6.69
N LYS A 180 -13.07 14.67 7.05
CA LYS A 180 -11.96 15.42 6.46
C LYS A 180 -10.61 14.83 6.80
N GLU A 181 -10.42 14.41 8.04
CA GLU A 181 -9.16 13.83 8.54
C GLU A 181 -8.89 12.50 7.87
N GLU A 182 -9.88 11.63 7.82
CA GLU A 182 -9.77 10.36 7.12
C GLU A 182 -9.47 10.56 5.63
N PHE A 183 -10.13 11.52 4.98
CA PHE A 183 -9.90 11.82 3.56
C PHE A 183 -8.46 12.28 3.31
N ILE A 184 -7.90 13.15 4.17
CA ILE A 184 -6.49 13.57 4.10
C ILE A 184 -5.58 12.36 4.27
N MET A 185 -5.83 11.54 5.30
CA MET A 185 -5.04 10.34 5.59
C MET A 185 -4.98 9.38 4.39
N LEU A 186 -6.11 9.17 3.73
CA LEU A 186 -6.21 8.30 2.55
C LEU A 186 -5.58 8.93 1.30
N ALA A 187 -5.86 10.20 1.02
CA ALA A 187 -5.34 10.90 -0.15
C ALA A 187 -3.80 11.01 -0.12
N LEU A 188 -3.20 11.20 1.04
CA LEU A 188 -1.75 11.29 1.21
C LEU A 188 -1.03 9.93 1.13
N ARG A 189 -1.76 8.81 0.97
CA ARG A 189 -1.17 7.51 0.57
C ARG A 189 -0.92 7.42 -0.93
N LEU A 190 -1.59 8.25 -1.73
CA LEU A 190 -1.39 8.32 -3.17
C LEU A 190 -0.24 9.27 -3.53
N THR A 191 0.53 8.96 -4.57
CA THR A 191 1.56 9.87 -5.11
C THR A 191 0.97 11.14 -5.73
N ASP A 192 -0.32 11.10 -6.07
CA ASP A 192 -1.07 12.30 -6.45
C ASP A 192 -1.33 13.24 -5.28
N GLY A 193 -1.41 12.70 -4.06
CA GLY A 193 -1.57 13.46 -2.84
C GLY A 193 -2.90 14.18 -2.71
N LEU A 194 -2.92 15.26 -1.94
CA LEU A 194 -4.09 16.09 -1.65
C LEU A 194 -4.06 17.34 -2.51
N THR A 195 -5.12 17.57 -3.30
CA THR A 195 -5.27 18.76 -4.14
C THR A 195 -6.61 19.45 -3.89
N ASP A 196 -6.68 20.75 -4.21
CA ASP A 196 -7.94 21.51 -4.11
C ASP A 196 -9.06 20.89 -4.96
N GLU A 197 -8.74 20.31 -6.11
CA GLU A 197 -9.70 19.65 -7.00
C GLU A 197 -10.40 18.46 -6.32
N ILE A 198 -9.61 17.51 -5.76
CA ILE A 198 -10.19 16.31 -5.12
C ILE A 198 -10.89 16.67 -3.81
N TRP A 199 -10.37 17.67 -3.08
CA TRP A 199 -10.99 18.19 -1.88
C TRP A 199 -12.34 18.85 -2.17
N TYR A 200 -12.38 19.80 -3.14
CA TYR A 200 -13.62 20.47 -3.54
C TYR A 200 -14.67 19.49 -4.06
N LYS A 201 -14.25 18.49 -4.83
CA LYS A 201 -15.14 17.43 -5.31
C LYS A 201 -15.81 16.66 -4.18
N LYS A 202 -15.10 16.44 -3.07
CA LYS A 202 -15.61 15.68 -1.91
C LYS A 202 -16.43 16.53 -0.95
N PHE A 203 -15.96 17.74 -0.62
CA PHE A 203 -16.51 18.56 0.47
C PHE A 203 -17.22 19.83 0.01
N GLN A 204 -17.16 20.18 -1.27
CA GLN A 204 -17.78 21.40 -1.86
C GLN A 204 -17.27 22.70 -1.22
N GLU A 205 -16.04 22.71 -0.73
CA GLU A 205 -15.34 23.84 -0.15
C GLU A 205 -13.87 23.86 -0.61
N PRO A 206 -13.15 24.99 -0.59
CA PRO A 206 -11.75 25.04 -0.94
C PRO A 206 -10.90 24.32 0.11
N LEU A 207 -9.76 23.76 -0.34
CA LEU A 207 -8.78 23.13 0.57
C LEU A 207 -8.25 24.16 1.57
N PRO A 208 -8.36 23.91 2.90
CA PRO A 208 -7.91 24.86 3.90
C PRO A 208 -6.42 25.21 3.77
N GLN A 209 -6.12 26.49 3.81
CA GLN A 209 -4.74 27.00 3.70
C GLN A 209 -3.85 26.57 4.86
N SER A 210 -4.41 26.19 6.01
CA SER A 210 -3.67 25.66 7.14
C SER A 210 -2.92 24.38 6.75
N TYR A 211 -3.57 23.44 6.06
CA TYR A 211 -2.94 22.19 5.60
C TYR A 211 -1.80 22.46 4.59
N ILE A 212 -2.01 23.38 3.66
CA ILE A 212 -0.98 23.77 2.67
C ILE A 212 0.24 24.38 3.37
N LYS A 213 0.03 25.32 4.29
CA LYS A 213 1.11 25.96 5.06
C LYS A 213 1.87 24.94 5.91
N ARG A 214 1.17 24.00 6.55
CA ARG A 214 1.79 22.96 7.36
C ARG A 214 2.62 22.00 6.50
N ALA A 215 2.07 21.55 5.38
CA ALA A 215 2.80 20.70 4.43
C ALA A 215 4.07 21.37 3.88
N GLN A 216 4.02 22.69 3.62
CA GLN A 216 5.14 23.46 3.12
C GLN A 216 6.36 23.46 4.06
N LEU A 217 6.16 23.32 5.37
CA LEU A 217 7.26 23.22 6.34
C LEU A 217 8.18 22.01 6.10
N TYR A 218 7.65 20.97 5.46
CA TYR A 218 8.36 19.72 5.19
C TYR A 218 8.97 19.65 3.78
N GLU A 219 8.75 20.66 2.94
CA GLU A 219 9.29 20.69 1.59
C GLU A 219 10.83 20.77 1.58
N ALA A 220 11.42 21.62 2.42
CA ALA A 220 12.86 21.77 2.52
C ALA A 220 13.58 20.50 2.99
N ALA A 221 12.91 19.66 3.79
CA ALA A 221 13.40 18.35 4.19
C ALA A 221 13.22 17.27 3.10
N GLY A 222 12.57 17.61 1.98
CA GLY A 222 12.29 16.68 0.89
C GLY A 222 11.23 15.62 1.22
N LEU A 223 10.41 15.83 2.26
CA LEU A 223 9.36 14.90 2.66
C LEU A 223 8.04 15.15 1.92
N VAL A 224 7.82 16.38 1.51
CA VAL A 224 6.63 16.83 0.78
C VAL A 224 7.07 17.49 -0.52
N ARG A 225 6.30 17.26 -1.57
CA ARG A 225 6.38 17.96 -2.84
C ARG A 225 5.17 18.87 -2.98
N MET A 226 5.39 20.19 -3.01
CA MET A 226 4.32 21.15 -3.27
C MET A 226 3.87 21.08 -4.73
N LYS A 227 2.58 21.19 -4.95
CA LYS A 227 1.91 21.25 -6.26
C LYS A 227 1.22 22.61 -6.41
N LYS A 228 0.82 22.99 -7.61
CA LYS A 228 0.16 24.29 -7.88
C LYS A 228 -1.02 24.56 -6.93
N ASN A 229 -1.84 23.53 -6.67
CA ASN A 229 -3.05 23.66 -5.84
C ASN A 229 -3.14 22.49 -4.84
N GLY A 230 -2.04 22.19 -4.12
CA GLY A 230 -2.01 21.11 -3.16
C GLY A 230 -0.60 20.60 -2.90
N PHE A 231 -0.48 19.38 -2.41
CA PHE A 231 0.81 18.75 -2.08
C PHE A 231 0.70 17.22 -2.09
N ALA A 232 1.85 16.56 -2.17
CA ALA A 232 1.96 15.11 -2.09
C ALA A 232 3.18 14.71 -1.27
N LEU A 233 3.16 13.55 -0.67
CA LEU A 233 4.34 12.98 -0.04
C LEU A 233 5.33 12.50 -1.11
N THR A 234 6.62 12.60 -0.80
CA THR A 234 7.70 11.99 -1.58
C THR A 234 7.94 10.56 -1.09
N PRO A 235 8.78 9.74 -1.76
CA PRO A 235 9.20 8.46 -1.19
C PRO A 235 9.80 8.59 0.22
N LYS A 236 10.60 9.63 0.49
CA LYS A 236 11.10 9.94 1.85
C LYS A 236 9.96 10.28 2.81
N GLY A 237 8.96 11.02 2.35
CA GLY A 237 7.75 11.34 3.13
C GLY A 237 6.91 10.11 3.44
N PHE A 238 6.85 9.12 2.55
CA PHE A 238 6.14 7.86 2.80
C PHE A 238 6.77 7.05 3.94
N VAL A 239 8.09 7.06 4.11
CA VAL A 239 8.77 6.39 5.23
C VAL A 239 8.24 6.86 6.58
N VAL A 240 7.97 8.15 6.74
CA VAL A 240 7.48 8.77 7.98
C VAL A 240 6.02 9.24 7.87
N SER A 241 5.26 8.66 6.96
CA SER A 241 3.94 9.16 6.56
C SER A 241 2.94 9.30 7.70
N ASN A 242 2.92 8.40 8.69
CA ASN A 242 1.96 8.47 9.79
C ASN A 242 2.16 9.73 10.64
N GLN A 243 3.40 10.00 11.06
CA GLN A 243 3.72 11.20 11.86
C GLN A 243 3.51 12.47 11.05
N LEU A 244 3.89 12.44 9.75
CA LEU A 244 3.77 13.58 8.87
C LEU A 244 2.30 13.94 8.60
N ILE A 245 1.46 12.95 8.34
CA ILE A 245 0.02 13.14 8.12
C ILE A 245 -0.65 13.69 9.38
N LEU A 246 -0.38 13.10 10.56
CA LEU A 246 -0.91 13.62 11.83
C LEU A 246 -0.50 15.07 12.05
N SER A 247 0.79 15.40 11.86
CA SER A 247 1.26 16.78 11.99
C SER A 247 0.58 17.75 11.00
N ILE A 248 0.15 17.31 9.83
CA ILE A 248 -0.57 18.14 8.86
C ILE A 248 -2.04 18.32 9.30
N ILE A 249 -2.68 17.27 9.81
CA ILE A 249 -4.08 17.29 10.25
C ILE A 249 -4.26 18.17 11.50
N ASP A 250 -3.35 18.11 12.45
CA ASP A 250 -3.38 18.90 13.72
C ASP A 250 -3.10 20.40 13.50
N ALA A 251 -3.30 20.93 12.31
CA ALA A 251 -2.92 22.28 11.88
C ALA A 251 -4.00 23.35 12.14
#